data_a2cf63e523bdd4bc09ff877dd5def0e2
#
_entry.id   a2cf63e523bdd4bc09ff877dd5def0e2
#
_cell.length_a   1.000
_cell.length_b   1.000
_cell.length_c   1.000
_cell.angle_alpha   90.00
_cell.angle_beta   90.00
_cell.angle_gamma   90.00
#
_symmetry.space_group_name_H-M   'P 1'
#
loop_
_entity.id
_entity.type
_entity.pdbx_description
1 polymer ?
#
loop_
_entity_poly.entity_id
_entity_poly.type
_entity_poly.pdbx_seq_one_letter_code
_entity_poly.pdbx_strand_id
1 'polypeptide(L)'
;MAALVLAGLAAAQERVSFPTQDGGVVYADLYGEGGRGVVLAHGGQFDKASWEKQARALAKAGFRVLAIDFRGHGQSRGGGQAKSPYNDLDLDVLAAVRYLRKTGANAVSVVGASMGGGAAADAAVKAEPGEIDRLVLLAHSAIKQPERMKGRKLFITSRGDTQADGSPRLVKIREQYERAPDPKELLILDGSAHAQFIFATDQGERLMREILRFLSEP
;
A
#
# COMPACT_ATOMS: atom_id res chain seq x y z
N MET A 1 26.45 38.81 -3.57
CA MET A 1 25.22 37.99 -3.64
C MET A 1 25.63 36.54 -3.53
N ALA A 2 25.46 35.91 -2.35
CA ALA A 2 25.77 34.51 -2.12
C ALA A 2 24.52 33.68 -2.46
N ALA A 3 24.63 32.83 -3.47
CA ALA A 3 23.60 31.87 -3.83
C ALA A 3 23.60 30.76 -2.78
N LEU A 4 22.54 30.68 -2.00
CA LEU A 4 22.31 29.56 -1.08
C LEU A 4 21.90 28.34 -1.92
N VAL A 5 22.84 27.43 -2.15
CA VAL A 5 22.54 26.11 -2.71
C VAL A 5 21.89 25.30 -1.60
N LEU A 6 20.57 25.24 -1.58
CA LEU A 6 19.82 24.26 -0.81
C LEU A 6 20.09 22.87 -1.43
N ALA A 7 21.11 22.19 -0.92
CA ALA A 7 21.28 20.77 -1.16
C ALA A 7 20.07 20.08 -0.52
N GLY A 8 19.15 19.59 -1.37
CA GLY A 8 18.03 18.76 -0.94
C GLY A 8 18.60 17.52 -0.23
N LEU A 9 18.51 17.45 1.08
CA LEU A 9 18.76 16.26 1.86
C LEU A 9 17.84 15.16 1.30
N ALA A 10 18.43 14.15 0.67
CA ALA A 10 17.71 12.92 0.36
C ALA A 10 17.10 12.43 1.67
N ALA A 11 15.78 12.32 1.72
CA ALA A 11 15.07 11.88 2.92
C ALA A 11 15.73 10.58 3.41
N ALA A 12 16.34 10.63 4.60
CA ALA A 12 17.03 9.49 5.19
C ALA A 12 16.02 8.37 5.40
N GLN A 13 16.41 7.16 5.05
CA GLN A 13 15.67 5.96 5.36
C GLN A 13 15.98 5.56 6.79
N GLU A 14 14.96 5.41 7.63
CA GLU A 14 15.09 4.91 8.99
C GLU A 14 14.43 3.53 9.10
N ARG A 15 15.11 2.57 9.69
CA ARG A 15 14.53 1.26 9.99
C ARG A 15 13.79 1.32 11.32
N VAL A 16 12.52 0.94 11.29
CA VAL A 16 11.64 0.96 12.47
C VAL A 16 10.97 -0.41 12.66
N SER A 17 10.45 -0.66 13.85
CA SER A 17 9.60 -1.82 14.13
C SER A 17 8.50 -1.45 15.12
N PHE A 18 7.38 -2.14 15.05
CA PHE A 18 6.24 -1.90 15.92
C PHE A 18 5.43 -3.19 16.11
N PRO A 19 4.74 -3.34 17.28
CA PRO A 19 3.94 -4.51 17.56
C PRO A 19 2.63 -4.52 16.78
N THR A 20 2.14 -5.72 16.48
CA THR A 20 0.78 -5.97 16.00
C THR A 20 -0.15 -6.31 17.14
N GLN A 21 -1.46 -6.20 16.93
CA GLN A 21 -2.48 -6.45 17.94
C GLN A 21 -2.47 -7.90 18.48
N ASP A 22 -2.04 -8.86 17.67
CA ASP A 22 -1.93 -10.27 18.00
C ASP A 22 -0.58 -10.67 18.64
N GLY A 23 0.27 -9.68 18.96
CA GLY A 23 1.58 -9.89 19.58
C GLY A 23 2.72 -10.19 18.60
N GLY A 24 2.51 -9.98 17.30
CA GLY A 24 3.55 -10.02 16.29
C GLY A 24 4.39 -8.73 16.30
N VAL A 25 5.38 -8.69 15.40
CA VAL A 25 6.24 -7.51 15.19
C VAL A 25 6.43 -7.31 13.69
N VAL A 26 6.14 -6.09 13.21
CA VAL A 26 6.39 -5.65 11.84
C VAL A 26 7.65 -4.79 11.80
N TYR A 27 8.54 -5.10 10.87
CA TYR A 27 9.69 -4.27 10.51
C TYR A 27 9.38 -3.49 9.25
N ALA A 28 9.82 -2.24 9.21
CA ALA A 28 9.55 -1.33 8.11
C ALA A 28 10.69 -0.36 7.88
N ASP A 29 10.70 0.23 6.70
CA ASP A 29 11.56 1.35 6.34
C ASP A 29 10.72 2.62 6.26
N LEU A 30 11.08 3.65 7.04
CA LEU A 30 10.43 4.95 7.12
C LEU A 30 11.18 5.98 6.27
N TYR A 31 10.45 6.75 5.47
CA TYR A 31 10.97 7.81 4.60
C TYR A 31 10.16 9.09 4.78
N GLY A 32 10.84 10.24 4.81
CA GLY A 32 10.20 11.56 4.90
C GLY A 32 9.53 11.85 6.26
N GLU A 33 9.04 13.07 6.43
CA GLU A 33 8.54 13.60 7.71
C GLU A 33 7.17 14.30 7.58
N GLY A 34 6.49 14.14 6.45
CA GLY A 34 5.22 14.81 6.18
C GLY A 34 4.09 14.44 7.15
N GLY A 35 3.11 15.31 7.31
CA GLY A 35 1.91 15.06 8.12
C GLY A 35 0.91 14.10 7.45
N ARG A 36 1.10 13.77 6.16
CA ARG A 36 0.29 12.78 5.45
C ARG A 36 1.08 11.47 5.36
N GLY A 37 0.56 10.41 6.01
CA GLY A 37 1.18 9.09 6.05
C GLY A 37 0.77 8.22 4.85
N VAL A 38 1.70 7.40 4.36
CA VAL A 38 1.44 6.36 3.35
C VAL A 38 2.09 5.06 3.78
N VAL A 39 1.31 4.00 3.94
CA VAL A 39 1.81 2.63 4.11
C VAL A 39 1.95 1.99 2.73
N LEU A 40 3.12 1.40 2.44
CA LEU A 40 3.38 0.61 1.23
C LEU A 40 3.45 -0.87 1.60
N ALA A 41 2.48 -1.65 1.09
CA ALA A 41 2.27 -3.07 1.39
C ALA A 41 2.58 -3.92 0.15
N HIS A 42 3.63 -4.74 0.21
CA HIS A 42 4.19 -5.46 -0.94
C HIS A 42 3.37 -6.68 -1.38
N GLY A 43 3.58 -7.14 -2.62
CA GLY A 43 3.09 -8.41 -3.13
C GLY A 43 3.87 -9.62 -2.59
N GLY A 44 3.30 -10.83 -2.73
CA GLY A 44 3.84 -12.04 -2.09
C GLY A 44 5.26 -12.46 -2.52
N GLN A 45 5.74 -12.00 -3.68
CA GLN A 45 7.11 -12.29 -4.17
C GLN A 45 8.13 -11.21 -3.77
N PHE A 46 7.72 -10.20 -3.01
CA PHE A 46 8.48 -9.01 -2.69
C PHE A 46 8.68 -8.85 -1.18
N ASP A 47 9.42 -7.84 -0.81
CA ASP A 47 9.61 -7.33 0.54
C ASP A 47 9.51 -5.79 0.52
N LYS A 48 9.75 -5.14 1.66
CA LYS A 48 9.72 -3.67 1.78
C LYS A 48 10.71 -2.96 0.87
N ALA A 49 11.87 -3.58 0.57
CA ALA A 49 12.90 -2.95 -0.27
C ALA A 49 12.42 -2.76 -1.72
N SER A 50 11.48 -3.59 -2.18
CA SER A 50 10.86 -3.44 -3.51
C SER A 50 10.12 -2.11 -3.72
N TRP A 51 9.79 -1.41 -2.65
CA TRP A 51 9.13 -0.12 -2.66
C TRP A 51 10.07 1.08 -2.57
N GLU A 52 11.38 0.89 -2.46
CA GLU A 52 12.32 1.99 -2.18
C GLU A 52 12.17 3.17 -3.15
N LYS A 53 12.12 2.91 -4.46
CA LYS A 53 11.97 3.95 -5.48
C LYS A 53 10.68 4.77 -5.32
N GLN A 54 9.56 4.08 -5.09
CA GLN A 54 8.25 4.70 -4.90
C GLN A 54 8.17 5.44 -3.56
N ALA A 55 8.74 4.87 -2.50
CA ALA A 55 8.82 5.50 -1.18
C ALA A 55 9.59 6.81 -1.23
N ARG A 56 10.74 6.85 -1.89
CA ARG A 56 11.52 8.08 -2.08
C ARG A 56 10.77 9.12 -2.91
N ALA A 57 10.04 8.71 -3.95
CA ALA A 57 9.23 9.61 -4.77
C ALA A 57 8.08 10.23 -3.97
N LEU A 58 7.38 9.44 -3.15
CA LEU A 58 6.32 9.91 -2.27
C LEU A 58 6.87 10.82 -1.16
N ALA A 59 8.01 10.46 -0.55
CA ALA A 59 8.68 11.31 0.45
C ALA A 59 9.08 12.66 -0.13
N LYS A 60 9.61 12.69 -1.36
CA LYS A 60 9.91 13.95 -2.08
C LYS A 60 8.65 14.78 -2.35
N ALA A 61 7.49 14.15 -2.49
CA ALA A 61 6.19 14.82 -2.62
C ALA A 61 5.57 15.25 -1.27
N GLY A 62 6.31 15.13 -0.16
CA GLY A 62 5.92 15.60 1.17
C GLY A 62 5.10 14.60 1.99
N PHE A 63 5.13 13.31 1.64
CA PHE A 63 4.52 12.26 2.45
C PHE A 63 5.52 11.68 3.45
N ARG A 64 4.98 11.18 4.58
CA ARG A 64 5.68 10.28 5.49
C ARG A 64 5.35 8.84 5.08
N VAL A 65 6.32 8.10 4.58
CA VAL A 65 6.10 6.82 3.92
C VAL A 65 6.69 5.67 4.73
N LEU A 66 5.90 4.63 4.94
CA LEU A 66 6.28 3.44 5.68
C LEU A 66 6.15 2.20 4.79
N ALA A 67 7.27 1.70 4.26
CA ALA A 67 7.32 0.45 3.52
C ALA A 67 7.49 -0.71 4.50
N ILE A 68 6.50 -1.61 4.59
CA ILE A 68 6.47 -2.70 5.57
C ILE A 68 6.95 -4.01 4.97
N ASP A 69 7.59 -4.86 5.80
CA ASP A 69 7.65 -6.30 5.57
C ASP A 69 6.43 -6.95 6.24
N PHE A 70 5.65 -7.72 5.51
CA PHE A 70 4.62 -8.53 6.12
C PHE A 70 5.21 -9.63 7.01
N ARG A 71 4.43 -10.12 7.99
CA ARG A 71 4.77 -11.32 8.76
C ARG A 71 5.23 -12.45 7.84
N GLY A 72 6.32 -13.13 8.20
CA GLY A 72 6.94 -14.15 7.36
C GLY A 72 7.90 -13.61 6.30
N HIS A 73 8.10 -12.28 6.19
CA HIS A 73 9.08 -11.64 5.32
C HIS A 73 10.09 -10.85 6.16
N GLY A 74 11.35 -10.84 5.72
CA GLY A 74 12.43 -10.16 6.42
C GLY A 74 12.54 -10.57 7.88
N GLN A 75 12.46 -9.60 8.81
CA GLN A 75 12.48 -9.82 10.25
C GLN A 75 11.05 -9.81 10.87
N SER A 76 10.02 -9.53 10.08
CA SER A 76 8.64 -9.46 10.56
C SER A 76 8.08 -10.85 10.87
N ARG A 77 7.31 -10.94 11.97
CA ARG A 77 6.68 -12.19 12.40
C ARG A 77 5.30 -11.92 13.00
N GLY A 78 4.36 -12.82 12.76
CA GLY A 78 3.04 -12.80 13.37
C GLY A 78 3.11 -13.19 14.84
N GLY A 79 2.08 -12.81 15.59
CA GLY A 79 1.83 -13.30 16.94
C GLY A 79 0.93 -14.54 16.90
N GLY A 80 0.83 -15.18 18.08
CA GLY A 80 -0.07 -16.32 18.25
C GLY A 80 0.32 -17.57 17.45
N GLN A 81 -0.65 -18.48 17.30
CA GLN A 81 -0.51 -19.72 16.53
C GLN A 81 -1.14 -19.55 15.14
N ALA A 82 -0.60 -18.64 14.32
CA ALA A 82 -1.08 -18.47 12.96
C ALA A 82 -0.89 -19.77 12.15
N LYS A 83 -1.99 -20.29 11.58
CA LYS A 83 -1.98 -21.53 10.79
C LYS A 83 -1.30 -21.38 9.42
N SER A 84 -0.99 -20.14 9.01
CA SER A 84 -0.34 -19.82 7.75
C SER A 84 0.32 -18.43 7.84
N PRO A 85 1.50 -18.23 7.23
CA PRO A 85 2.14 -16.90 7.16
C PRO A 85 1.33 -15.88 6.34
N TYR A 86 0.31 -16.32 5.61
CA TYR A 86 -0.57 -15.45 4.82
C TYR A 86 -1.89 -15.10 5.55
N ASN A 87 -2.08 -15.59 6.78
CA ASN A 87 -3.23 -15.20 7.59
C ASN A 87 -2.94 -13.90 8.33
N ASP A 88 -3.99 -13.12 8.58
CA ASP A 88 -3.95 -11.95 9.45
C ASP A 88 -2.98 -10.83 8.98
N LEU A 89 -2.69 -10.77 7.67
CA LEU A 89 -1.85 -9.72 7.06
C LEU A 89 -2.47 -8.32 7.23
N ASP A 90 -3.77 -8.22 7.36
CA ASP A 90 -4.48 -6.99 7.67
C ASP A 90 -4.09 -6.40 9.04
N LEU A 91 -3.70 -7.24 10.01
CA LEU A 91 -3.19 -6.77 11.31
C LEU A 91 -1.84 -6.05 11.17
N ASP A 92 -1.01 -6.47 10.21
CA ASP A 92 0.26 -5.80 9.91
C ASP A 92 0.03 -4.42 9.29
N VAL A 93 -0.95 -4.33 8.37
CA VAL A 93 -1.36 -3.06 7.76
C VAL A 93 -1.95 -2.11 8.81
N LEU A 94 -2.86 -2.60 9.67
CA LEU A 94 -3.45 -1.79 10.74
C LEU A 94 -2.40 -1.31 11.74
N ALA A 95 -1.43 -2.17 12.10
CA ALA A 95 -0.32 -1.77 12.97
C ALA A 95 0.52 -0.66 12.35
N ALA A 96 0.80 -0.75 11.04
CA ALA A 96 1.52 0.29 10.29
C ALA A 96 0.75 1.62 10.23
N VAL A 97 -0.55 1.59 9.98
CA VAL A 97 -1.43 2.77 9.99
C VAL A 97 -1.40 3.44 11.37
N ARG A 98 -1.56 2.66 12.44
CA ARG A 98 -1.54 3.15 13.83
C ARG A 98 -0.18 3.71 14.23
N TYR A 99 0.90 3.08 13.78
CA TYR A 99 2.26 3.59 13.97
C TYR A 99 2.42 4.98 13.34
N LEU A 100 2.03 5.17 12.08
CA LEU A 100 2.12 6.48 11.41
C LEU A 100 1.28 7.54 12.13
N ARG A 101 0.06 7.21 12.55
CA ARG A 101 -0.79 8.16 13.31
C ARG A 101 -0.17 8.52 14.66
N LYS A 102 0.32 7.54 15.40
CA LYS A 102 0.99 7.76 16.70
C LYS A 102 2.25 8.61 16.56
N THR A 103 2.94 8.54 15.43
CA THR A 103 4.17 9.29 15.17
C THR A 103 3.95 10.61 14.42
N GLY A 104 2.69 11.09 14.31
CA GLY A 104 2.36 12.44 13.89
C GLY A 104 1.71 12.58 12.50
N ALA A 105 1.30 11.49 11.85
CA ALA A 105 0.51 11.60 10.63
C ALA A 105 -0.96 11.91 10.95
N ASN A 106 -1.49 13.00 10.35
CA ASN A 106 -2.87 13.44 10.54
C ASN A 106 -3.86 12.66 9.65
N ALA A 107 -3.40 12.21 8.49
CA ALA A 107 -4.12 11.38 7.54
C ALA A 107 -3.23 10.22 7.09
N VAL A 108 -3.77 9.02 6.96
CA VAL A 108 -3.00 7.84 6.54
C VAL A 108 -3.69 7.12 5.40
N SER A 109 -2.94 6.92 4.32
CA SER A 109 -3.36 6.15 3.16
C SER A 109 -2.57 4.85 3.08
N VAL A 110 -3.11 3.87 2.35
CA VAL A 110 -2.43 2.60 2.12
C VAL A 110 -2.34 2.32 0.61
N VAL A 111 -1.16 1.96 0.13
CA VAL A 111 -0.91 1.45 -1.22
C VAL A 111 -0.52 -0.01 -1.10
N GLY A 112 -1.40 -0.89 -1.54
CA GLY A 112 -1.17 -2.34 -1.47
C GLY A 112 -1.14 -2.98 -2.86
N ALA A 113 -0.16 -3.87 -3.08
CA ALA A 113 0.02 -4.58 -4.33
C ALA A 113 -0.25 -6.08 -4.18
N SER A 114 -1.05 -6.66 -5.07
CA SER A 114 -1.37 -8.10 -5.08
C SER A 114 -1.85 -8.60 -3.71
N MET A 115 -1.08 -9.44 -3.04
CA MET A 115 -1.30 -9.88 -1.64
C MET A 115 -1.48 -8.70 -0.70
N GLY A 116 -0.59 -7.70 -0.77
CA GLY A 116 -0.68 -6.49 0.04
C GLY A 116 -1.91 -5.63 -0.26
N GLY A 117 -2.43 -5.69 -1.49
CA GLY A 117 -3.69 -5.06 -1.87
C GLY A 117 -4.90 -5.71 -1.19
N GLY A 118 -4.93 -7.04 -1.13
CA GLY A 118 -5.95 -7.78 -0.37
C GLY A 118 -5.89 -7.48 1.12
N ALA A 119 -4.68 -7.50 1.69
CA ALA A 119 -4.45 -7.16 3.10
C ALA A 119 -4.88 -5.71 3.44
N ALA A 120 -4.58 -4.74 2.56
CA ALA A 120 -5.00 -3.36 2.70
C ALA A 120 -6.53 -3.21 2.68
N ALA A 121 -7.20 -3.93 1.79
CA ALA A 121 -8.66 -3.93 1.71
C ALA A 121 -9.31 -4.58 2.94
N ASP A 122 -8.80 -5.73 3.39
CA ASP A 122 -9.29 -6.40 4.62
C ASP A 122 -9.03 -5.51 5.86
N ALA A 123 -7.88 -4.79 5.91
CA ALA A 123 -7.61 -3.79 6.94
C ALA A 123 -8.65 -2.64 6.92
N ALA A 124 -9.01 -2.13 5.73
CA ALA A 124 -10.01 -1.08 5.61
C ALA A 124 -11.42 -1.51 6.02
N VAL A 125 -11.74 -2.79 5.89
CA VAL A 125 -13.00 -3.35 6.43
C VAL A 125 -13.01 -3.30 7.95
N LYS A 126 -11.88 -3.64 8.60
CA LYS A 126 -11.74 -3.74 10.07
C LYS A 126 -11.40 -2.40 10.74
N ALA A 127 -10.81 -1.46 10.01
CA ALA A 127 -10.38 -0.16 10.53
C ALA A 127 -11.56 0.63 11.13
N GLU A 128 -11.29 1.51 12.09
CA GLU A 128 -12.27 2.48 12.56
C GLU A 128 -12.55 3.54 11.46
N PRO A 129 -13.73 4.18 11.46
CA PRO A 129 -14.02 5.28 10.54
C PRO A 129 -12.94 6.37 10.61
N GLY A 130 -12.35 6.74 9.45
CA GLY A 130 -11.27 7.73 9.37
C GLY A 130 -9.88 7.22 9.80
N GLU A 131 -9.71 5.95 10.14
CA GLU A 131 -8.40 5.37 10.45
C GLU A 131 -7.55 5.21 9.18
N ILE A 132 -8.18 4.85 8.06
CA ILE A 132 -7.58 4.80 6.71
C ILE A 132 -8.36 5.77 5.82
N ASP A 133 -7.68 6.79 5.30
CA ASP A 133 -8.31 7.82 4.49
C ASP A 133 -8.46 7.40 3.03
N ARG A 134 -7.41 6.80 2.45
CA ARG A 134 -7.37 6.36 1.06
C ARG A 134 -6.70 5.00 0.90
N LEU A 135 -7.19 4.26 -0.09
CA LEU A 135 -6.67 2.95 -0.49
C LEU A 135 -6.31 2.97 -1.97
N VAL A 136 -5.09 2.56 -2.30
CA VAL A 136 -4.68 2.20 -3.66
C VAL A 136 -4.49 0.69 -3.71
N LEU A 137 -5.30 0.02 -4.52
CA LEU A 137 -5.37 -1.44 -4.62
C LEU A 137 -4.82 -1.87 -5.99
N LEU A 138 -3.52 -2.17 -6.04
CA LEU A 138 -2.81 -2.47 -7.28
C LEU A 138 -2.86 -3.97 -7.57
N ALA A 139 -3.65 -4.38 -8.57
CA ALA A 139 -3.85 -5.77 -8.99
C ALA A 139 -4.07 -6.73 -7.80
N HIS A 140 -4.89 -6.30 -6.86
CA HIS A 140 -5.08 -6.90 -5.55
C HIS A 140 -5.58 -8.36 -5.62
N SER A 141 -5.27 -9.14 -4.59
CA SER A 141 -5.89 -10.45 -4.36
C SER A 141 -7.35 -10.30 -3.94
N ALA A 142 -8.08 -11.41 -3.87
CA ALA A 142 -9.50 -11.39 -3.54
C ALA A 142 -9.80 -10.71 -2.19
N ILE A 143 -10.80 -9.83 -2.19
CA ILE A 143 -11.32 -9.13 -1.01
C ILE A 143 -12.57 -9.86 -0.54
N LYS A 144 -12.62 -10.18 0.74
CA LYS A 144 -13.75 -10.96 1.30
C LYS A 144 -15.05 -10.15 1.36
N GLN A 145 -14.97 -8.90 1.76
CA GLN A 145 -16.13 -8.03 2.02
C GLN A 145 -15.92 -6.63 1.39
N PRO A 146 -15.84 -6.52 0.04
CA PRO A 146 -15.56 -5.25 -0.62
C PRO A 146 -16.61 -4.17 -0.31
N GLU A 147 -17.87 -4.55 -0.05
CA GLU A 147 -18.97 -3.66 0.33
C GLU A 147 -18.80 -2.98 1.70
N ARG A 148 -17.83 -3.43 2.50
CA ARG A 148 -17.57 -2.88 3.84
C ARG A 148 -16.31 -2.03 3.92
N MET A 149 -15.56 -1.90 2.82
CA MET A 149 -14.34 -1.08 2.80
C MET A 149 -14.62 0.40 3.06
N LYS A 150 -13.87 0.97 3.99
CA LYS A 150 -13.91 2.41 4.32
C LYS A 150 -12.86 3.19 3.52
N GLY A 151 -12.94 4.52 3.56
CA GLY A 151 -12.03 5.43 2.86
C GLY A 151 -12.31 5.55 1.34
N ARG A 152 -11.60 6.47 0.66
CA ARG A 152 -11.61 6.55 -0.82
C ARG A 152 -10.78 5.41 -1.40
N LYS A 153 -11.18 4.86 -2.53
CA LYS A 153 -10.52 3.69 -3.14
C LYS A 153 -10.14 3.95 -4.59
N LEU A 154 -8.89 3.62 -4.94
CA LEU A 154 -8.41 3.55 -6.32
C LEU A 154 -8.02 2.12 -6.62
N PHE A 155 -8.79 1.47 -7.48
CA PHE A 155 -8.48 0.14 -8.01
C PHE A 155 -7.64 0.29 -9.26
N ILE A 156 -6.52 -0.42 -9.36
CA ILE A 156 -5.62 -0.37 -10.51
C ILE A 156 -5.28 -1.79 -10.96
N THR A 157 -5.30 -2.03 -12.27
CA THR A 157 -4.83 -3.29 -12.87
C THR A 157 -4.39 -3.08 -14.30
N SER A 158 -3.57 -3.98 -14.83
CA SER A 158 -3.29 -4.05 -16.26
C SER A 158 -4.39 -4.82 -16.99
N ARG A 159 -4.70 -4.41 -18.23
CA ARG A 159 -5.76 -5.00 -19.05
C ARG A 159 -5.57 -6.50 -19.28
N GLY A 160 -4.32 -6.92 -19.52
CA GLY A 160 -3.96 -8.30 -19.83
C GLY A 160 -3.40 -9.09 -18.64
N ASP A 161 -3.49 -8.57 -17.39
CA ASP A 161 -3.07 -9.32 -16.19
C ASP A 161 -3.97 -10.54 -15.97
N THR A 162 -3.35 -11.68 -15.63
CA THR A 162 -4.06 -12.95 -15.40
C THR A 162 -3.85 -13.46 -13.98
N GLN A 163 -4.77 -14.29 -13.52
CA GLN A 163 -4.64 -15.07 -12.30
C GLN A 163 -3.79 -16.33 -12.56
N ALA A 164 -3.45 -17.06 -11.50
CA ALA A 164 -2.64 -18.29 -11.63
C ALA A 164 -3.31 -19.38 -12.50
N ASP A 165 -4.63 -19.37 -12.60
CA ASP A 165 -5.41 -20.27 -13.45
C ASP A 165 -5.54 -19.78 -14.90
N GLY A 166 -4.90 -18.67 -15.27
CA GLY A 166 -4.96 -18.05 -16.59
C GLY A 166 -6.19 -17.17 -16.83
N SER A 167 -7.13 -17.10 -15.90
CA SER A 167 -8.32 -16.25 -16.04
C SER A 167 -7.97 -14.76 -15.95
N PRO A 168 -8.68 -13.86 -16.69
CA PRO A 168 -8.42 -12.43 -16.65
C PRO A 168 -8.68 -11.84 -15.25
N ARG A 169 -7.66 -11.25 -14.65
CA ARG A 169 -7.75 -10.59 -13.33
C ARG A 169 -8.72 -9.41 -13.35
N LEU A 170 -8.77 -8.66 -14.44
CA LEU A 170 -9.66 -7.51 -14.59
C LEU A 170 -11.14 -7.85 -14.31
N VAL A 171 -11.59 -9.06 -14.65
CA VAL A 171 -12.98 -9.50 -14.38
C VAL A 171 -13.22 -9.49 -12.87
N LYS A 172 -12.34 -10.12 -12.10
CA LYS A 172 -12.44 -10.17 -10.62
C LYS A 172 -12.33 -8.80 -9.97
N ILE A 173 -11.44 -7.96 -10.47
CA ILE A 173 -11.28 -6.60 -9.95
C ILE A 173 -12.53 -5.77 -10.21
N ARG A 174 -13.16 -5.88 -11.38
CA ARG A 174 -14.44 -5.21 -11.68
C ARG A 174 -15.56 -5.67 -10.76
N GLU A 175 -15.73 -6.98 -10.56
CA GLU A 175 -16.72 -7.52 -9.61
C GLU A 175 -16.56 -6.91 -8.21
N GLN A 176 -15.34 -6.79 -7.72
CA GLN A 176 -15.07 -6.23 -6.40
C GLN A 176 -15.19 -4.71 -6.37
N TYR A 177 -14.79 -4.03 -7.45
CA TYR A 177 -15.02 -2.61 -7.64
C TYR A 177 -16.51 -2.26 -7.61
N GLU A 178 -17.36 -2.99 -8.34
CA GLU A 178 -18.81 -2.74 -8.37
C GLU A 178 -19.44 -2.87 -6.97
N ARG A 179 -19.00 -3.84 -6.18
CA ARG A 179 -19.48 -4.07 -4.82
C ARG A 179 -18.95 -3.07 -3.80
N ALA A 180 -17.81 -2.43 -4.04
CA ALA A 180 -17.21 -1.48 -3.12
C ALA A 180 -18.06 -0.20 -3.02
N PRO A 181 -18.23 0.42 -1.84
CA PRO A 181 -18.94 1.68 -1.70
C PRO A 181 -18.16 2.85 -2.29
N ASP A 182 -18.86 3.91 -2.67
CA ASP A 182 -18.24 5.19 -3.06
C ASP A 182 -17.59 5.89 -1.85
N PRO A 183 -16.62 6.81 -2.10
CA PRO A 183 -16.02 7.14 -3.39
C PRO A 183 -14.98 6.11 -3.84
N LYS A 184 -15.00 5.80 -5.12
CA LYS A 184 -14.10 4.81 -5.75
C LYS A 184 -13.76 5.18 -7.19
N GLU A 185 -12.56 4.81 -7.63
CA GLU A 185 -12.06 4.98 -9.00
C GLU A 185 -11.50 3.65 -9.51
N LEU A 186 -11.56 3.42 -10.83
CA LEU A 186 -10.93 2.28 -11.49
C LEU A 186 -10.01 2.76 -12.60
N LEU A 187 -8.72 2.46 -12.50
CA LEU A 187 -7.71 2.71 -13.51
C LEU A 187 -7.30 1.39 -14.16
N ILE A 188 -7.47 1.29 -15.48
CA ILE A 188 -7.01 0.17 -16.28
C ILE A 188 -5.83 0.65 -17.13
N LEU A 189 -4.66 0.05 -16.89
CA LEU A 189 -3.43 0.32 -17.62
C LEU A 189 -3.28 -0.68 -18.78
N ASP A 190 -2.54 -0.30 -19.81
CA ASP A 190 -2.22 -1.20 -20.90
C ASP A 190 -1.14 -2.20 -20.49
N GLY A 191 -1.00 -3.29 -21.26
CA GLY A 191 -0.06 -4.37 -20.97
C GLY A 191 -0.65 -5.47 -20.09
N SER A 192 0.23 -6.37 -19.62
CA SER A 192 -0.12 -7.57 -18.84
C SER A 192 0.66 -7.72 -17.54
N ALA A 193 1.49 -6.74 -17.18
CA ALA A 193 2.30 -6.80 -15.96
C ALA A 193 1.41 -6.81 -14.72
N HIS A 194 1.78 -7.64 -13.74
CA HIS A 194 1.06 -7.80 -12.48
C HIS A 194 1.61 -6.90 -11.40
N ALA A 195 0.72 -6.14 -10.74
CA ALA A 195 1.01 -5.40 -9.51
C ALA A 195 2.29 -4.55 -9.58
N GLN A 196 3.25 -4.76 -8.69
CA GLN A 196 4.49 -3.99 -8.64
C GLN A 196 5.34 -4.09 -9.92
N PHE A 197 5.21 -5.16 -10.71
CA PHE A 197 5.90 -5.27 -11.99
C PHE A 197 5.49 -4.19 -12.99
N ILE A 198 4.33 -3.55 -12.85
CA ILE A 198 3.88 -2.45 -13.71
C ILE A 198 4.88 -1.28 -13.64
N PHE A 199 5.51 -1.03 -12.48
CA PHE A 199 6.49 0.05 -12.33
C PHE A 199 7.74 -0.11 -13.21
N ALA A 200 8.02 -1.33 -13.68
CA ALA A 200 9.14 -1.64 -14.56
C ALA A 200 8.77 -1.62 -16.06
N THR A 201 7.52 -1.28 -16.40
CA THR A 201 7.03 -1.15 -17.79
C THR A 201 6.96 0.32 -18.23
N ASP A 202 6.59 0.55 -19.48
CA ASP A 202 6.27 1.88 -20.03
C ASP A 202 5.09 2.57 -19.32
N GLN A 203 4.24 1.79 -18.62
CA GLN A 203 3.14 2.32 -17.80
C GLN A 203 3.59 2.78 -16.40
N GLY A 204 4.83 2.51 -15.99
CA GLY A 204 5.31 2.76 -14.63
C GLY A 204 5.25 4.22 -14.20
N GLU A 205 5.63 5.15 -15.09
CA GLU A 205 5.53 6.58 -14.81
C GLU A 205 4.08 7.06 -14.71
N ARG A 206 3.21 6.56 -15.59
CA ARG A 206 1.77 6.86 -15.54
C ARG A 206 1.17 6.34 -14.23
N LEU A 207 1.48 5.12 -13.85
CA LEU A 207 1.05 4.52 -12.59
C LEU A 207 1.46 5.40 -11.39
N MET A 208 2.72 5.83 -11.33
CA MET A 208 3.20 6.67 -10.23
C MET A 208 2.51 8.02 -10.17
N ARG A 209 2.28 8.67 -11.35
CA ARG A 209 1.53 9.94 -11.41
C ARG A 209 0.10 9.78 -10.90
N GLU A 210 -0.61 8.72 -11.28
CA GLU A 210 -1.98 8.48 -10.84
C GLU A 210 -2.08 8.18 -9.35
N ILE A 211 -1.12 7.42 -8.79
CA ILE A 211 -1.01 7.21 -7.34
C ILE A 211 -0.79 8.54 -6.63
N LEU A 212 0.17 9.36 -7.08
CA LEU A 212 0.44 10.68 -6.49
C LEU A 212 -0.78 11.60 -6.59
N ARG A 213 -1.45 11.66 -7.75
CA ARG A 213 -2.70 12.43 -7.92
C ARG A 213 -3.71 12.03 -6.87
N PHE A 214 -4.05 10.76 -6.81
CA PHE A 214 -5.08 10.23 -5.92
C PHE A 214 -4.76 10.47 -4.43
N LEU A 215 -3.49 10.30 -4.03
CA LEU A 215 -3.05 10.54 -2.66
C LEU A 215 -3.01 12.03 -2.28
N SER A 216 -2.91 12.95 -3.28
CA SER A 216 -2.75 14.39 -3.06
C SER A 216 -4.03 15.20 -3.16
N GLU A 217 -5.09 14.64 -3.73
CA GLU A 217 -6.40 15.31 -3.80
C GLU A 217 -6.94 15.66 -2.41
N PRO A 218 -7.76 16.72 -2.28
CA PRO A 218 -8.41 17.08 -1.03
C PRO A 218 -9.47 16.06 -0.59
#